data_b28ced9913fc91ef0f444d43c63aedb7
#
_entry.id   b28ced9913fc91ef0f444d43c63aedb7
#
_cell.length_a   1.000
_cell.length_b   1.000
_cell.length_c   1.000
_cell.angle_alpha   90.00
_cell.angle_beta   90.00
_cell.angle_gamma   90.00
#
_symmetry.space_group_name_H-M   'P 1'
#
loop_
_entity.id
_entity.type
_entity.pdbx_description
1 polymer ?
#
loop_
_entity_poly.entity_id
_entity_poly.type
_entity_poly.pdbx_seq_one_letter_code
_entity_poly.pdbx_strand_id
1 'polypeptide(L)'
;MKQKIVFPRFDAELNTDTCDAMNNAELTLTVRMGFKQINPSAGADEGTYHDYGDASKPARKIIKWTPATWKAWKDTFCASVQEFWTGKFWLVNDAGSFLYAAKDGQTYVPNVWCRVKVVGQDGTAPDNHHTIEVVRLHPSVKWFGSHSTLYDSKDTDSVEKSRDSKNKKVMQRAHVHEFGHILGLGHVDIGKAHCPASGDTNASACYGVSDTDMNSVMGSGMQLRLEHASPWREAIRAFSVGEVLSAVTSPTDLLIPFGRLLVGGNTLFAVWPAKMKRHYPRTPTEAAAGTLITAPPKRGAK
;
A
#
# COMPACT_ATOMS: atom_id res chain seq x y z
N MET A 1 7.90 -8.35 -19.76
CA MET A 1 6.86 -9.35 -19.37
C MET A 1 6.05 -8.78 -18.22
N LYS A 2 4.73 -9.05 -18.23
CA LYS A 2 3.86 -8.74 -17.07
C LYS A 2 3.46 -10.04 -16.42
N GLN A 3 3.71 -10.15 -15.14
CA GLN A 3 3.31 -11.30 -14.33
C GLN A 3 2.31 -10.84 -13.28
N LYS A 4 1.32 -11.67 -12.97
CA LYS A 4 0.32 -11.38 -11.96
C LYS A 4 0.21 -12.50 -10.94
N ILE A 5 0.03 -12.10 -9.68
CA ILE A 5 -0.33 -13.00 -8.58
C ILE A 5 -1.51 -12.36 -7.86
N VAL A 6 -2.52 -13.18 -7.55
CA VAL A 6 -3.69 -12.77 -6.78
C VAL A 6 -3.45 -13.09 -5.32
N PHE A 7 -3.53 -12.08 -4.47
CA PHE A 7 -3.53 -12.20 -3.02
C PHE A 7 -4.92 -11.90 -2.45
N PRO A 8 -5.24 -12.35 -1.26
CA PRO A 8 -6.53 -12.05 -0.64
C PRO A 8 -6.81 -10.54 -0.49
N ARG A 9 -5.77 -9.72 -0.33
CA ARG A 9 -5.86 -8.27 -0.06
C ARG A 9 -5.65 -7.39 -1.28
N PHE A 10 -5.01 -7.90 -2.31
CA PHE A 10 -4.68 -7.14 -3.54
C PHE A 10 -4.26 -8.09 -4.67
N ASP A 11 -4.30 -7.61 -5.89
CA ASP A 11 -3.57 -8.23 -7.00
C ASP A 11 -2.20 -7.57 -7.12
N ALA A 12 -1.16 -8.37 -7.29
CA ALA A 12 0.18 -7.87 -7.58
C ALA A 12 0.51 -8.07 -9.07
N GLU A 13 0.98 -7.02 -9.75
CA GLU A 13 1.50 -7.08 -11.12
C GLU A 13 2.94 -6.61 -11.14
N LEU A 14 3.87 -7.52 -11.48
CA LEU A 14 5.26 -7.20 -11.76
C LEU A 14 5.41 -6.96 -13.26
N ASN A 15 5.79 -5.75 -13.64
CA ASN A 15 6.04 -5.35 -15.01
C ASN A 15 7.54 -5.14 -15.25
N THR A 16 8.11 -5.98 -16.12
CA THR A 16 9.51 -5.90 -16.57
C THR A 16 9.64 -5.48 -18.03
N ASP A 17 8.54 -5.20 -18.74
CA ASP A 17 8.56 -4.82 -20.16
C ASP A 17 9.31 -3.51 -20.42
N THR A 18 9.35 -2.65 -19.42
CA THR A 18 10.03 -1.35 -19.49
C THR A 18 11.48 -1.40 -19.03
N CYS A 19 11.97 -2.54 -18.57
CA CYS A 19 13.34 -2.66 -18.08
C CYS A 19 14.35 -2.51 -19.22
N ASP A 20 15.29 -1.59 -19.03
CA ASP A 20 16.44 -1.34 -19.89
C ASP A 20 17.55 -0.65 -19.08
N ALA A 21 18.53 -0.04 -19.75
CA ALA A 21 19.60 0.71 -19.09
C ALA A 21 19.09 1.88 -18.21
N MET A 22 17.92 2.41 -18.53
CA MET A 22 17.36 3.63 -17.92
C MET A 22 16.14 3.38 -17.05
N ASN A 23 15.48 2.24 -17.21
CA ASN A 23 14.18 1.95 -16.59
C ASN A 23 14.22 0.67 -15.77
N ASN A 24 13.73 0.78 -14.56
CA ASN A 24 13.57 -0.32 -13.62
C ASN A 24 12.26 -1.06 -13.82
N ALA A 25 12.07 -2.18 -13.11
CA ALA A 25 10.80 -2.86 -13.00
C ALA A 25 9.79 -2.05 -12.19
N GLU A 26 8.50 -2.29 -12.43
CA GLU A 26 7.39 -1.77 -11.65
C GLU A 26 6.64 -2.90 -10.96
N LEU A 27 6.30 -2.72 -9.69
CA LEU A 27 5.41 -3.61 -8.95
C LEU A 27 4.19 -2.83 -8.48
N THR A 28 3.05 -3.12 -9.09
CA THR A 28 1.78 -2.48 -8.78
C THR A 28 0.92 -3.41 -7.93
N LEU A 29 0.51 -2.95 -6.75
CA LEU A 29 -0.53 -3.58 -5.95
C LEU A 29 -1.87 -2.94 -6.30
N THR A 30 -2.79 -3.72 -6.87
CA THR A 30 -4.14 -3.26 -7.21
C THR A 30 -5.12 -3.72 -6.16
N VAL A 31 -5.77 -2.79 -5.47
CA VAL A 31 -6.84 -3.08 -4.51
C VAL A 31 -8.19 -2.75 -5.15
N ARG A 32 -9.05 -3.75 -5.29
CA ARG A 32 -10.44 -3.57 -5.72
C ARG A 32 -11.30 -3.32 -4.48
N MET A 33 -11.89 -2.12 -4.43
CA MET A 33 -12.69 -1.63 -3.31
C MET A 33 -14.16 -1.54 -3.68
N GLY A 34 -15.02 -2.18 -2.89
CA GLY A 34 -16.46 -1.93 -2.91
C GLY A 34 -16.82 -0.79 -1.98
N PHE A 35 -17.65 0.16 -2.46
CA PHE A 35 -18.15 1.26 -1.66
C PHE A 35 -19.66 1.15 -1.53
N LYS A 36 -20.17 1.07 -0.30
CA LYS A 36 -21.60 0.95 0.01
C LYS A 36 -22.07 2.16 0.81
N GLN A 37 -23.05 2.87 0.27
CA GLN A 37 -23.66 3.98 0.97
C GLN A 37 -24.51 3.51 2.13
N ILE A 38 -24.38 4.17 3.29
CA ILE A 38 -25.38 4.13 4.33
C ILE A 38 -26.18 5.41 4.26
N ASN A 39 -27.47 5.29 4.01
CA ASN A 39 -28.41 6.38 3.89
C ASN A 39 -29.49 6.30 4.99
N PRO A 40 -30.15 7.42 5.32
CA PRO A 40 -31.38 7.40 6.11
C PRO A 40 -32.45 6.46 5.53
N SER A 41 -33.51 6.22 6.30
CA SER A 41 -34.65 5.41 5.85
C SER A 41 -35.19 5.92 4.49
N ALA A 42 -35.79 5.00 3.72
CA ALA A 42 -36.27 5.31 2.37
C ALA A 42 -37.16 6.58 2.36
N GLY A 43 -36.80 7.53 1.51
CA GLY A 43 -37.52 8.80 1.36
C GLY A 43 -37.11 9.92 2.31
N ALA A 44 -36.29 9.66 3.32
CA ALA A 44 -35.80 10.67 4.26
C ALA A 44 -34.46 11.28 3.80
N ASP A 45 -34.30 12.59 3.95
CA ASP A 45 -33.03 13.29 3.69
C ASP A 45 -32.09 13.27 4.92
N GLU A 46 -32.65 13.12 6.12
CA GLU A 46 -31.93 13.02 7.38
C GLU A 46 -32.40 11.82 8.18
N GLY A 47 -31.54 11.29 9.04
CA GLY A 47 -31.88 10.18 9.91
C GLY A 47 -30.84 9.95 11.00
N THR A 48 -30.98 8.83 11.66
CA THR A 48 -30.08 8.37 12.72
C THR A 48 -29.44 7.04 12.29
N TYR A 49 -28.17 6.89 12.59
CA TYR A 49 -27.42 5.66 12.38
C TYR A 49 -26.67 5.29 13.65
N HIS A 50 -26.69 4.02 13.99
CA HIS A 50 -25.88 3.44 15.03
C HIS A 50 -24.72 2.69 14.37
N ASP A 51 -23.50 2.84 14.87
CA ASP A 51 -22.31 2.26 14.29
C ASP A 51 -22.50 0.74 14.09
N TYR A 52 -22.26 0.25 12.88
CA TYR A 52 -22.52 -1.15 12.45
C TYR A 52 -23.98 -1.62 12.54
N GLY A 53 -24.93 -0.70 12.64
CA GLY A 53 -26.35 -1.04 12.87
C GLY A 53 -26.65 -1.55 14.27
N ASP A 54 -25.71 -1.46 15.20
CA ASP A 54 -25.85 -1.91 16.58
C ASP A 54 -26.52 -0.82 17.44
N ALA A 55 -27.77 -1.03 17.81
CA ALA A 55 -28.56 -0.10 18.62
C ALA A 55 -27.94 0.22 20.00
N SER A 56 -27.00 -0.58 20.49
CA SER A 56 -26.26 -0.30 21.73
C SER A 56 -25.19 0.79 21.55
N LYS A 57 -24.80 1.08 20.33
CA LYS A 57 -23.81 2.15 20.00
C LYS A 57 -24.48 3.52 19.96
N PRO A 58 -23.73 4.59 20.17
CA PRO A 58 -24.26 5.95 20.12
C PRO A 58 -24.98 6.26 18.81
N ALA A 59 -26.16 6.89 18.91
CA ALA A 59 -26.90 7.38 17.76
C ALA A 59 -26.20 8.59 17.13
N ARG A 60 -26.01 8.55 15.80
CA ARG A 60 -25.39 9.63 15.04
C ARG A 60 -26.34 10.19 14.00
N LYS A 61 -26.42 11.50 13.93
CA LYS A 61 -27.23 12.17 12.90
C LYS A 61 -26.52 12.04 11.55
N ILE A 62 -27.21 11.47 10.58
CA ILE A 62 -26.73 11.27 9.21
C ILE A 62 -27.64 11.98 8.20
N ILE A 63 -27.10 12.26 7.01
CA ILE A 63 -27.84 12.80 5.89
C ILE A 63 -27.63 11.93 4.64
N LYS A 64 -28.59 11.99 3.75
CA LYS A 64 -28.56 11.23 2.52
C LYS A 64 -27.40 11.62 1.62
N TRP A 65 -26.76 10.64 1.02
CA TRP A 65 -25.80 10.85 -0.07
C TRP A 65 -26.54 11.32 -1.33
N THR A 66 -26.06 12.40 -1.94
CA THR A 66 -26.43 12.74 -3.31
C THR A 66 -25.45 12.08 -4.29
N PRO A 67 -25.83 11.82 -5.55
CA PRO A 67 -24.92 11.24 -6.53
C PRO A 67 -23.60 12.04 -6.66
N ALA A 68 -23.68 13.38 -6.63
CA ALA A 68 -22.53 14.25 -6.75
C ALA A 68 -21.59 14.14 -5.52
N THR A 69 -22.13 14.20 -4.30
CA THR A 69 -21.31 14.12 -3.08
C THR A 69 -20.72 12.73 -2.89
N TRP A 70 -21.44 11.70 -3.27
CA TRP A 70 -20.95 10.33 -3.24
C TRP A 70 -19.79 10.11 -4.21
N LYS A 71 -19.97 10.56 -5.46
CA LYS A 71 -18.90 10.48 -6.46
C LYS A 71 -17.65 11.23 -6.00
N ALA A 72 -17.80 12.47 -5.53
CA ALA A 72 -16.69 13.30 -5.08
C ALA A 72 -15.93 12.65 -3.91
N TRP A 73 -16.62 12.06 -2.94
CA TRP A 73 -16.00 11.37 -1.81
C TRP A 73 -15.19 10.15 -2.28
N LYS A 74 -15.77 9.30 -3.14
CA LYS A 74 -15.06 8.13 -3.69
C LYS A 74 -13.82 8.52 -4.49
N ASP A 75 -13.95 9.52 -5.34
CA ASP A 75 -12.83 10.02 -6.15
C ASP A 75 -11.70 10.53 -5.25
N THR A 76 -12.05 11.29 -4.20
CA THR A 76 -11.09 11.79 -3.21
C THR A 76 -10.42 10.66 -2.45
N PHE A 77 -11.19 9.67 -2.00
CA PHE A 77 -10.65 8.48 -1.32
C PHE A 77 -9.63 7.78 -2.21
N CYS A 78 -10.01 7.38 -3.41
CA CYS A 78 -9.14 6.63 -4.33
C CYS A 78 -7.90 7.43 -4.73
N ALA A 79 -8.06 8.71 -5.09
CA ALA A 79 -6.96 9.56 -5.54
C ALA A 79 -5.94 9.81 -4.42
N SER A 80 -6.41 10.19 -3.23
CA SER A 80 -5.52 10.52 -2.12
C SER A 80 -4.76 9.30 -1.56
N VAL A 81 -5.40 8.12 -1.55
CA VAL A 81 -4.74 6.87 -1.19
C VAL A 81 -3.66 6.52 -2.22
N GLN A 82 -3.99 6.57 -3.51
CA GLN A 82 -3.01 6.31 -4.57
C GLN A 82 -1.83 7.28 -4.52
N GLU A 83 -2.10 8.57 -4.36
CA GLU A 83 -1.05 9.60 -4.24
C GLU A 83 -0.14 9.35 -3.03
N PHE A 84 -0.74 8.97 -1.90
CA PHE A 84 0.03 8.75 -0.67
C PHE A 84 0.94 7.53 -0.76
N TRP A 85 0.47 6.41 -1.33
CA TRP A 85 1.19 5.14 -1.31
C TRP A 85 2.01 4.87 -2.58
N THR A 86 1.63 5.43 -3.74
CA THR A 86 2.34 5.18 -5.02
C THR A 86 3.66 5.90 -5.08
N GLY A 87 4.68 5.19 -5.51
CA GLY A 87 5.99 5.75 -5.79
C GLY A 87 6.74 6.24 -4.55
N LYS A 88 6.41 5.73 -3.39
CA LYS A 88 7.05 6.12 -2.12
C LYS A 88 8.20 5.18 -1.72
N PHE A 89 8.30 4.04 -2.38
CA PHE A 89 9.33 3.06 -2.09
C PHE A 89 10.01 2.56 -3.36
N TRP A 90 11.29 2.29 -3.22
CA TRP A 90 12.07 1.46 -4.12
C TRP A 90 12.49 0.20 -3.38
N LEU A 91 12.24 -0.97 -3.98
CA LEU A 91 12.89 -2.19 -3.55
C LEU A 91 14.21 -2.28 -4.30
N VAL A 92 15.30 -2.22 -3.59
CA VAL A 92 16.63 -2.31 -4.21
C VAL A 92 17.05 -3.76 -4.26
N ASN A 93 17.35 -4.20 -5.45
CA ASN A 93 17.80 -5.55 -5.73
C ASN A 93 19.29 -5.64 -5.41
N ASP A 94 19.61 -6.13 -4.22
CA ASP A 94 20.99 -6.33 -3.81
C ASP A 94 21.56 -7.62 -4.39
N ALA A 95 22.82 -7.59 -4.76
CA ALA A 95 23.61 -8.75 -5.16
C ALA A 95 23.04 -9.62 -6.30
N GLY A 96 22.18 -9.07 -7.14
CA GLY A 96 21.70 -9.78 -8.32
C GLY A 96 20.66 -10.87 -8.04
N SER A 97 19.86 -10.72 -6.98
CA SER A 97 18.76 -11.65 -6.69
C SER A 97 17.74 -11.76 -7.84
N PHE A 98 17.72 -10.76 -8.71
CA PHE A 98 16.86 -10.70 -9.88
C PHE A 98 17.65 -10.04 -11.03
N LEU A 99 17.85 -10.76 -12.11
CA LEU A 99 18.55 -10.31 -13.31
C LEU A 99 17.56 -10.16 -14.46
N TYR A 100 17.79 -9.18 -15.30
CA TYR A 100 17.01 -8.93 -16.51
C TYR A 100 17.91 -8.82 -17.73
N ALA A 101 17.73 -9.72 -18.69
CA ALA A 101 18.38 -9.63 -20.00
C ALA A 101 17.60 -8.67 -20.88
N ALA A 102 18.16 -7.51 -21.15
CA ALA A 102 17.52 -6.48 -21.96
C ALA A 102 17.69 -6.75 -23.46
N LYS A 103 16.85 -6.08 -24.27
CA LYS A 103 16.88 -6.21 -25.75
C LYS A 103 18.18 -5.70 -26.39
N ASP A 104 18.94 -4.87 -25.67
CA ASP A 104 20.25 -4.39 -26.08
C ASP A 104 21.38 -5.43 -25.90
N GLY A 105 21.02 -6.64 -25.45
CA GLY A 105 21.96 -7.74 -25.18
C GLY A 105 22.72 -7.63 -23.87
N GLN A 106 22.43 -6.60 -23.07
CA GLN A 106 23.05 -6.41 -21.74
C GLN A 106 22.19 -7.03 -20.65
N THR A 107 22.85 -7.40 -19.56
CA THR A 107 22.15 -7.86 -18.34
C THR A 107 22.16 -6.74 -17.31
N TYR A 108 21.00 -6.49 -16.73
CA TYR A 108 20.80 -5.51 -15.67
C TYR A 108 20.28 -6.15 -14.39
N VAL A 109 20.56 -5.48 -13.28
CA VAL A 109 19.99 -5.72 -11.95
C VAL A 109 19.01 -4.57 -11.67
N PRO A 110 17.75 -4.70 -12.09
CA PRO A 110 16.79 -3.61 -11.91
C PRO A 110 16.37 -3.52 -10.46
N ASN A 111 16.09 -2.31 -10.00
CA ASN A 111 15.32 -2.08 -8.79
C ASN A 111 13.83 -2.21 -9.13
N VAL A 112 12.97 -2.16 -8.11
CA VAL A 112 11.52 -2.25 -8.30
C VAL A 112 10.83 -1.01 -7.74
N TRP A 113 10.13 -0.29 -8.63
CA TRP A 113 9.32 0.86 -8.26
C TRP A 113 7.97 0.40 -7.72
N CYS A 114 7.64 0.82 -6.50
CA CYS A 114 6.44 0.39 -5.80
C CYS A 114 5.26 1.31 -6.12
N ARG A 115 4.15 0.73 -6.57
CA ARG A 115 2.91 1.46 -6.88
C ARG A 115 1.70 0.83 -6.20
N VAL A 116 0.68 1.67 -5.97
CA VAL A 116 -0.67 1.25 -5.61
C VAL A 116 -1.64 1.75 -6.68
N LYS A 117 -2.60 0.92 -7.02
CA LYS A 117 -3.76 1.27 -7.81
C LYS A 117 -5.01 0.91 -7.01
N VAL A 118 -5.92 1.87 -6.85
CA VAL A 118 -7.22 1.62 -6.24
C VAL A 118 -8.28 1.60 -7.33
N VAL A 119 -9.03 0.51 -7.42
CA VAL A 119 -10.17 0.36 -8.32
C VAL A 119 -11.42 0.37 -7.46
N GLY A 120 -12.09 1.52 -7.40
CA GLY A 120 -13.31 1.71 -6.62
C GLY A 120 -14.57 1.49 -7.46
N GLN A 121 -15.52 0.74 -6.92
CA GLN A 121 -16.83 0.52 -7.54
C GLN A 121 -17.93 0.60 -6.48
N ASP A 122 -19.17 0.88 -6.92
CA ASP A 122 -20.31 0.92 -6.01
C ASP A 122 -20.79 -0.50 -5.66
N GLY A 123 -21.18 -0.67 -4.40
CA GLY A 123 -21.75 -1.91 -3.91
C GLY A 123 -20.72 -3.00 -3.59
N THR A 124 -21.22 -4.22 -3.51
CA THR A 124 -20.44 -5.42 -3.24
C THR A 124 -20.32 -6.25 -4.51
N ALA A 125 -19.10 -6.50 -4.96
CA ALA A 125 -18.85 -7.47 -6.02
C ALA A 125 -18.00 -8.62 -5.45
N PRO A 126 -18.19 -9.87 -5.94
CA PRO A 126 -17.48 -11.05 -5.42
C PRO A 126 -15.96 -10.95 -5.56
N ASP A 127 -15.48 -10.16 -6.52
CA ASP A 127 -14.07 -9.95 -6.80
C ASP A 127 -13.44 -8.76 -6.05
N ASN A 128 -14.20 -8.06 -5.21
CA ASN A 128 -13.63 -7.02 -4.34
C ASN A 128 -12.70 -7.66 -3.29
N HIS A 129 -11.51 -7.09 -3.13
CA HIS A 129 -10.62 -7.45 -2.03
C HIS A 129 -11.15 -6.94 -0.69
N HIS A 130 -11.82 -5.78 -0.72
CA HIS A 130 -12.35 -5.15 0.47
C HIS A 130 -13.61 -4.34 0.14
N THR A 131 -14.60 -4.39 1.02
CA THR A 131 -15.81 -3.58 0.91
C THR A 131 -15.99 -2.76 2.16
N ILE A 132 -16.28 -1.46 2.00
CA ILE A 132 -16.52 -0.53 3.09
C ILE A 132 -17.93 0.06 3.00
N GLU A 133 -18.51 0.31 4.17
CA GLU A 133 -19.74 1.05 4.35
C GLU A 133 -19.40 2.49 4.72
N VAL A 134 -20.14 3.44 4.17
CA VAL A 134 -19.83 4.86 4.34
C VAL A 134 -21.09 5.65 4.68
N VAL A 135 -21.07 6.31 5.84
CA VAL A 135 -22.13 7.22 6.27
C VAL A 135 -21.80 8.65 5.90
N ARG A 136 -22.81 9.43 5.52
CA ARG A 136 -22.66 10.88 5.38
C ARG A 136 -23.13 11.57 6.67
N LEU A 137 -22.17 12.08 7.44
CA LEU A 137 -22.49 12.75 8.69
C LEU A 137 -23.23 14.07 8.46
N HIS A 138 -24.24 14.34 9.30
CA HIS A 138 -24.85 15.67 9.37
C HIS A 138 -23.79 16.71 9.79
N PRO A 139 -23.82 17.95 9.28
CA PRO A 139 -22.83 18.99 9.60
C PRO A 139 -22.63 19.26 11.11
N SER A 140 -23.66 19.03 11.92
CA SER A 140 -23.57 19.16 13.38
C SER A 140 -22.75 18.07 14.09
N VAL A 141 -22.48 16.96 13.41
CA VAL A 141 -21.66 15.85 13.94
C VAL A 141 -20.22 16.10 13.56
N LYS A 142 -19.33 16.21 14.54
CA LYS A 142 -17.92 16.56 14.28
C LYS A 142 -17.18 15.41 13.62
N TRP A 143 -17.31 14.20 14.14
CA TRP A 143 -16.71 12.98 13.60
C TRP A 143 -17.24 11.76 14.37
N PHE A 144 -16.99 10.54 13.82
CA PHE A 144 -16.97 9.31 14.60
C PHE A 144 -15.71 8.52 14.25
N GLY A 145 -15.34 7.54 15.07
CA GLY A 145 -14.16 6.76 14.81
C GLY A 145 -14.37 5.87 13.58
N SER A 146 -13.52 6.02 12.57
CA SER A 146 -13.51 5.08 11.45
C SER A 146 -12.90 3.75 11.87
N HIS A 147 -13.34 2.73 11.20
CA HIS A 147 -12.89 1.36 11.39
C HIS A 147 -12.68 0.74 10.01
N SER A 148 -11.96 -0.34 9.92
CA SER A 148 -11.57 -0.96 8.66
C SER A 148 -12.72 -1.21 7.65
N THR A 149 -13.97 -1.29 8.11
CA THR A 149 -15.14 -1.55 7.24
C THR A 149 -16.21 -0.46 7.29
N LEU A 150 -16.13 0.49 8.24
CA LEU A 150 -17.10 1.57 8.41
C LEU A 150 -16.39 2.91 8.39
N TYR A 151 -16.78 3.78 7.47
CA TYR A 151 -16.22 5.10 7.25
C TYR A 151 -17.29 6.17 7.31
N ASP A 152 -16.86 7.41 7.46
CA ASP A 152 -17.73 8.56 7.33
C ASP A 152 -17.28 9.56 6.25
N SER A 153 -18.12 10.53 5.96
CA SER A 153 -17.87 11.55 4.95
C SER A 153 -16.68 12.47 5.25
N LYS A 154 -16.14 12.46 6.47
CA LYS A 154 -15.00 13.30 6.89
C LYS A 154 -13.68 12.54 6.98
N ASP A 155 -13.68 11.22 6.79
CA ASP A 155 -12.47 10.42 6.90
C ASP A 155 -11.40 10.75 5.85
N THR A 156 -11.78 11.45 4.77
CA THR A 156 -10.84 11.99 3.79
C THR A 156 -10.18 13.29 4.22
N ASP A 157 -10.67 13.93 5.28
CA ASP A 157 -10.10 15.17 5.83
C ASP A 157 -8.83 14.89 6.65
N SER A 158 -7.99 15.92 6.77
CA SER A 158 -6.85 15.87 7.69
C SER A 158 -7.29 16.39 9.05
N VAL A 159 -7.25 15.51 10.06
CA VAL A 159 -7.69 15.84 11.42
C VAL A 159 -6.54 15.72 12.43
N GLU A 160 -6.60 16.51 13.52
CA GLU A 160 -5.70 16.36 14.66
C GLU A 160 -6.05 15.05 15.39
N LYS A 161 -5.15 14.07 15.36
CA LYS A 161 -5.35 12.77 15.99
C LYS A 161 -4.66 12.70 17.37
N SER A 162 -3.51 13.37 17.51
CA SER A 162 -2.70 13.34 18.71
C SER A 162 -1.83 14.60 18.81
N ARG A 163 -1.01 14.68 19.85
CA ARG A 163 0.05 15.68 20.01
C ARG A 163 1.34 15.02 20.41
N ASP A 164 2.44 15.48 19.84
CA ASP A 164 3.79 14.99 20.17
C ASP A 164 4.28 15.53 21.54
N SER A 165 5.45 15.10 21.97
CA SER A 165 6.08 15.50 23.25
C SER A 165 6.30 17.03 23.37
N LYS A 166 6.31 17.75 22.24
CA LYS A 166 6.44 19.21 22.17
C LYS A 166 5.09 19.90 22.00
N ASN A 167 3.98 19.19 22.24
CA ASN A 167 2.61 19.68 22.07
C ASN A 167 2.26 20.11 20.64
N LYS A 168 3.04 19.68 19.63
CA LYS A 168 2.74 19.92 18.22
C LYS A 168 1.65 18.95 17.77
N LYS A 169 0.70 19.44 16.98
CA LYS A 169 -0.38 18.64 16.41
C LYS A 169 0.16 17.53 15.50
N VAL A 170 -0.29 16.32 15.73
CA VAL A 170 -0.08 15.17 14.86
C VAL A 170 -1.34 14.96 14.05
N MET A 171 -1.24 15.22 12.75
CA MET A 171 -2.37 15.20 11.81
C MET A 171 -2.44 13.86 11.09
N GLN A 172 -3.67 13.35 10.91
CA GLN A 172 -3.91 12.10 10.19
C GLN A 172 -5.09 12.24 9.23
N ARG A 173 -5.04 11.51 8.13
CA ARG A 173 -6.17 11.20 7.24
C ARG A 173 -6.55 9.75 7.50
N ALA A 174 -7.72 9.54 8.12
CA ALA A 174 -8.12 8.21 8.58
C ALA A 174 -8.14 7.19 7.44
N HIS A 175 -8.73 7.51 6.28
CA HIS A 175 -8.81 6.59 5.14
C HIS A 175 -7.45 6.15 4.61
N VAL A 176 -6.40 6.97 4.73
CA VAL A 176 -5.03 6.60 4.31
C VAL A 176 -4.40 5.63 5.31
N HIS A 177 -4.64 5.85 6.60
CA HIS A 177 -4.23 4.95 7.69
C HIS A 177 -4.91 3.58 7.55
N GLU A 178 -6.24 3.57 7.46
CA GLU A 178 -7.04 2.36 7.31
C GLU A 178 -6.66 1.57 6.04
N PHE A 179 -6.30 2.28 4.96
CA PHE A 179 -5.79 1.61 3.76
C PHE A 179 -4.46 0.89 4.00
N GLY A 180 -3.64 1.37 4.92
CA GLY A 180 -2.47 0.63 5.39
C GLY A 180 -2.85 -0.73 5.98
N HIS A 181 -3.92 -0.81 6.77
CA HIS A 181 -4.45 -2.08 7.27
C HIS A 181 -4.98 -2.97 6.15
N ILE A 182 -5.64 -2.41 5.15
CA ILE A 182 -6.08 -3.17 3.95
C ILE A 182 -4.88 -3.78 3.23
N LEU A 183 -3.75 -3.07 3.14
CA LEU A 183 -2.50 -3.63 2.61
C LEU A 183 -1.85 -4.68 3.52
N GLY A 184 -2.31 -4.84 4.77
CA GLY A 184 -1.82 -5.81 5.75
C GLY A 184 -0.83 -5.25 6.76
N LEU A 185 -0.72 -3.94 6.87
CA LEU A 185 0.12 -3.31 7.89
C LEU A 185 -0.61 -3.29 9.25
N GLY A 186 0.10 -3.58 10.32
CA GLY A 186 -0.37 -3.39 11.68
C GLY A 186 -0.05 -2.00 12.23
N HIS A 187 -0.61 -1.65 13.41
CA HIS A 187 -0.20 -0.45 14.11
C HIS A 187 1.28 -0.51 14.48
N VAL A 188 1.92 0.66 14.57
CA VAL A 188 3.38 0.81 14.63
C VAL A 188 4.05 0.18 15.85
N ASP A 189 3.32 0.05 16.96
CA ASP A 189 3.86 -0.48 18.21
C ASP A 189 3.41 -1.92 18.52
N ILE A 190 2.67 -2.58 17.63
CA ILE A 190 2.30 -4.00 17.83
C ILE A 190 3.55 -4.87 17.98
N GLY A 191 3.54 -5.69 19.03
CA GLY A 191 4.65 -6.56 19.39
C GLY A 191 5.62 -5.96 20.40
N LYS A 192 5.48 -4.67 20.75
CA LYS A 192 6.24 -4.04 21.85
C LYS A 192 5.58 -4.34 23.21
N ALA A 193 6.33 -4.16 24.30
CA ALA A 193 5.86 -4.49 25.65
C ALA A 193 4.55 -3.79 26.05
N HIS A 194 4.33 -2.55 25.59
CA HIS A 194 3.11 -1.77 25.84
C HIS A 194 1.96 -2.04 24.86
N CYS A 195 2.22 -2.80 23.80
CA CYS A 195 1.22 -3.25 22.82
C CYS A 195 1.57 -4.69 22.39
N PRO A 196 1.36 -5.69 23.25
CA PRO A 196 1.65 -7.08 22.92
C PRO A 196 0.73 -7.57 21.78
N ALA A 197 1.30 -8.35 20.84
CA ALA A 197 0.55 -8.86 19.67
C ALA A 197 -0.64 -9.76 20.05
N SER A 198 -0.64 -10.33 21.25
CA SER A 198 -1.74 -11.14 21.81
C SER A 198 -2.81 -10.32 22.55
N GLY A 199 -2.61 -9.00 22.69
CA GLY A 199 -3.51 -8.08 23.38
C GLY A 199 -4.47 -7.35 22.44
N ASP A 200 -5.10 -6.29 22.95
CA ASP A 200 -5.90 -5.37 22.13
C ASP A 200 -4.97 -4.49 21.27
N THR A 201 -4.79 -4.88 20.02
CA THR A 201 -3.95 -4.17 19.07
C THR A 201 -4.53 -2.82 18.62
N ASN A 202 -5.77 -2.50 19.03
CA ASN A 202 -6.43 -1.20 18.79
C ASN A 202 -6.33 -0.28 20.02
N ALA A 203 -5.69 -0.72 21.10
CA ALA A 203 -5.44 0.14 22.26
C ALA A 203 -4.61 1.38 21.85
N SER A 204 -4.86 2.51 22.49
CA SER A 204 -4.16 3.78 22.18
C SER A 204 -2.64 3.68 22.24
N ALA A 205 -2.11 2.81 23.10
CA ALA A 205 -0.68 2.54 23.19
C ALA A 205 -0.07 1.91 21.93
N CYS A 206 -0.88 1.31 21.06
CA CYS A 206 -0.42 0.70 19.81
C CYS A 206 -0.17 1.71 18.68
N TYR A 207 -0.71 2.93 18.82
CA TYR A 207 -0.59 4.00 17.81
C TYR A 207 0.67 4.86 17.95
N GLY A 208 1.64 4.43 18.72
CA GLY A 208 2.93 5.09 18.89
C GLY A 208 3.08 5.84 20.22
N VAL A 209 3.95 5.35 21.07
CA VAL A 209 4.32 6.00 22.35
C VAL A 209 5.43 7.03 22.14
N SER A 210 6.41 6.75 21.26
CA SER A 210 7.43 7.73 20.90
C SER A 210 6.93 8.71 19.85
N ASP A 211 7.48 9.94 19.82
CA ASP A 211 7.15 10.93 18.77
C ASP A 211 7.35 10.38 17.36
N THR A 212 8.39 9.60 17.15
CA THR A 212 8.68 8.97 15.86
C THR A 212 7.58 7.98 15.47
N ASP A 213 7.18 7.10 16.39
CA ASP A 213 6.15 6.10 16.16
C ASP A 213 4.77 6.77 16.01
N MET A 214 4.47 7.73 16.87
CA MET A 214 3.22 8.51 16.81
C MET A 214 3.04 9.23 15.48
N ASN A 215 4.11 9.79 14.90
CA ASN A 215 4.07 10.45 13.60
C ASN A 215 3.97 9.50 12.40
N SER A 216 4.15 8.19 12.60
CA SER A 216 3.98 7.17 11.55
C SER A 216 2.54 7.15 11.01
N VAL A 217 2.37 6.81 9.71
CA VAL A 217 1.04 6.60 9.12
C VAL A 217 0.31 5.43 9.78
N MET A 218 1.03 4.43 10.27
CA MET A 218 0.45 3.31 11.06
C MET A 218 0.44 3.60 12.57
N GLY A 219 0.76 4.83 12.95
CA GLY A 219 0.51 5.41 14.26
C GLY A 219 -0.63 6.42 14.17
N SER A 220 -0.43 7.62 14.74
CA SER A 220 -1.40 8.72 14.74
C SER A 220 -1.10 9.77 13.66
N GLY A 221 -0.04 9.63 12.86
CA GLY A 221 0.47 10.63 11.91
C GLY A 221 0.34 10.22 10.45
N MET A 222 1.21 10.78 9.62
CA MET A 222 1.22 10.56 8.17
C MET A 222 2.63 10.30 7.62
N GLN A 223 3.61 9.99 8.48
CA GLN A 223 4.97 9.72 8.02
C GLN A 223 5.12 8.27 7.55
N LEU A 224 5.67 8.12 6.36
CA LEU A 224 6.06 6.80 5.85
C LEU A 224 7.38 6.36 6.48
N ARG A 225 7.50 5.05 6.69
CA ARG A 225 8.71 4.36 7.20
C ARG A 225 9.04 3.19 6.28
N LEU A 226 10.27 2.67 6.40
CA LEU A 226 10.75 1.58 5.53
C LEU A 226 9.92 0.31 5.66
N GLU A 227 9.48 -0.01 6.87
CA GLU A 227 8.65 -1.19 7.16
C GLU A 227 7.30 -1.15 6.42
N HIS A 228 6.78 0.02 6.06
CA HIS A 228 5.53 0.14 5.30
C HIS A 228 5.63 -0.39 3.87
N ALA A 229 6.83 -0.70 3.40
CA ALA A 229 7.02 -1.37 2.10
C ALA A 229 6.84 -2.90 2.18
N SER A 230 6.51 -3.45 3.36
CA SER A 230 6.35 -4.91 3.53
C SER A 230 5.35 -5.56 2.56
N PRO A 231 4.20 -4.95 2.17
CA PRO A 231 3.29 -5.57 1.20
C PRO A 231 3.96 -5.82 -0.17
N TRP A 232 4.77 -4.88 -0.65
CA TRP A 232 5.51 -5.06 -1.91
C TRP A 232 6.64 -6.07 -1.76
N ARG A 233 7.29 -6.12 -0.60
CA ARG A 233 8.31 -7.14 -0.31
C ARG A 233 7.72 -8.55 -0.25
N GLU A 234 6.52 -8.68 0.31
CA GLU A 234 5.77 -9.94 0.30
C GLU A 234 5.42 -10.36 -1.13
N ALA A 235 4.88 -9.44 -1.92
CA ALA A 235 4.50 -9.70 -3.29
C ALA A 235 5.69 -10.09 -4.16
N ILE A 236 6.81 -9.36 -4.10
CA ILE A 236 8.00 -9.71 -4.92
C ILE A 236 8.59 -11.06 -4.55
N ARG A 237 8.54 -11.43 -3.26
CA ARG A 237 8.97 -12.75 -2.80
C ARG A 237 8.12 -13.87 -3.42
N ALA A 238 6.81 -13.67 -3.55
CA ALA A 238 5.92 -14.65 -4.15
C ALA A 238 6.22 -14.86 -5.64
N PHE A 239 6.57 -13.81 -6.39
CA PHE A 239 7.05 -13.94 -7.77
C PHE A 239 8.32 -14.77 -7.83
N SER A 240 9.24 -14.57 -6.90
CA SER A 240 10.50 -15.31 -6.83
C SER A 240 10.28 -16.82 -6.61
N VAL A 241 9.42 -17.17 -5.66
CA VAL A 241 9.10 -18.58 -5.32
C VAL A 241 8.35 -19.27 -6.47
N GLY A 242 7.38 -18.57 -7.09
CA GLY A 242 6.60 -19.13 -8.20
C GLY A 242 7.45 -19.49 -9.41
N GLU A 243 8.51 -18.75 -9.71
CA GLU A 243 9.41 -19.05 -10.82
C GLU A 243 10.34 -20.22 -10.52
N VAL A 244 10.81 -20.37 -9.30
CA VAL A 244 11.61 -21.53 -8.89
C VAL A 244 10.79 -22.82 -9.02
N LEU A 245 9.53 -22.80 -8.59
CA LEU A 245 8.64 -23.98 -8.72
C LEU A 245 8.35 -24.33 -10.18
N SER A 246 8.16 -23.35 -11.06
CA SER A 246 7.92 -23.61 -12.48
C SER A 246 9.15 -24.12 -13.21
N ALA A 247 10.35 -23.74 -12.79
CA ALA A 247 11.61 -24.24 -13.35
C ALA A 247 11.94 -25.69 -12.95
N VAL A 248 11.45 -26.14 -11.80
CA VAL A 248 11.73 -27.49 -11.27
C VAL A 248 10.77 -28.54 -11.83
N THR A 249 9.65 -28.18 -12.44
CA THR A 249 8.65 -29.12 -12.95
C THR A 249 8.97 -29.69 -14.34
N SER A 250 10.03 -29.24 -15.02
CA SER A 250 10.50 -29.84 -16.30
C SER A 250 11.96 -30.20 -16.25
N PRO A 251 12.31 -31.52 -16.18
CA PRO A 251 13.71 -31.97 -16.14
C PRO A 251 14.51 -31.73 -17.43
N THR A 252 13.85 -31.30 -18.50
CA THR A 252 14.47 -31.06 -19.80
C THR A 252 14.80 -29.62 -20.10
N ASP A 253 14.33 -28.67 -19.28
CA ASP A 253 14.54 -27.22 -19.47
C ASP A 253 15.63 -26.64 -18.56
N LEU A 254 16.75 -27.36 -18.42
CA LEU A 254 17.97 -26.80 -17.80
C LEU A 254 18.66 -25.75 -18.69
N LEU A 255 18.08 -25.45 -19.84
CA LEU A 255 18.38 -24.28 -20.63
C LEU A 255 17.45 -23.16 -20.16
N ILE A 256 17.92 -22.40 -19.16
CA ILE A 256 17.28 -21.20 -18.63
C ILE A 256 16.85 -20.30 -19.80
N PRO A 257 15.53 -20.09 -20.02
CA PRO A 257 15.12 -19.14 -21.03
C PRO A 257 15.67 -17.79 -20.63
N PHE A 258 16.39 -17.13 -21.52
CA PHE A 258 16.92 -15.80 -21.34
C PHE A 258 15.86 -14.87 -20.70
N GLY A 259 16.20 -14.26 -19.58
CA GLY A 259 15.34 -13.31 -18.86
C GLY A 259 15.02 -13.64 -17.41
N ARG A 260 15.43 -14.82 -16.89
CA ARG A 260 15.07 -15.24 -15.54
C ARG A 260 16.16 -16.06 -14.88
N LEU A 261 16.83 -15.49 -13.92
CA LEU A 261 17.54 -16.23 -12.90
C LEU A 261 17.13 -15.72 -11.54
N LEU A 262 16.43 -16.55 -10.77
CA LEU A 262 16.12 -16.28 -9.38
C LEU A 262 17.03 -17.13 -8.52
N VAL A 263 17.92 -16.49 -7.82
CA VAL A 263 18.72 -17.13 -6.79
C VAL A 263 17.99 -16.93 -5.47
N GLY A 264 17.53 -18.02 -4.87
CA GLY A 264 16.84 -18.01 -3.60
C GLY A 264 17.70 -17.43 -2.48
N GLY A 265 17.12 -16.54 -1.70
CA GLY A 265 17.72 -15.98 -0.51
C GLY A 265 16.73 -15.11 0.25
N ASN A 266 16.81 -15.16 1.56
CA ASN A 266 15.84 -14.60 2.50
C ASN A 266 15.74 -13.06 2.57
N THR A 267 16.51 -12.31 1.77
CA THR A 267 16.51 -10.84 1.82
C THR A 267 16.78 -10.28 0.44
N LEU A 268 15.75 -10.24 -0.37
CA LEU A 268 15.95 -9.86 -1.77
C LEU A 268 16.13 -8.35 -1.95
N PHE A 269 15.64 -7.51 -1.02
CA PHE A 269 15.63 -6.07 -1.28
C PHE A 269 15.83 -5.24 -0.01
N ALA A 270 16.74 -4.29 -0.06
CA ALA A 270 16.69 -3.11 0.79
C ALA A 270 15.58 -2.17 0.29
N VAL A 271 15.07 -1.31 1.17
CA VAL A 271 13.92 -0.46 0.87
C VAL A 271 14.26 1.00 1.16
N TRP A 272 13.87 1.91 0.26
CA TRP A 272 14.02 3.34 0.47
C TRP A 272 12.69 4.08 0.29
N PRO A 273 12.43 5.13 1.09
CA PRO A 273 11.35 6.06 0.81
C PRO A 273 11.58 6.82 -0.50
N ALA A 274 10.54 7.14 -1.21
CA ALA A 274 10.61 7.80 -2.52
C ALA A 274 11.14 9.25 -2.52
N LYS A 275 11.37 9.85 -1.37
CA LYS A 275 12.08 11.14 -1.28
C LYS A 275 13.54 11.06 -1.73
N MET A 276 14.04 9.86 -1.96
CA MET A 276 15.36 9.65 -2.51
C MET A 276 15.33 9.88 -4.03
N LYS A 277 16.50 10.24 -4.57
CA LYS A 277 16.72 10.42 -6.01
C LYS A 277 16.28 9.17 -6.78
N ARG A 278 15.86 9.37 -8.03
CA ARG A 278 15.59 8.25 -8.93
C ARG A 278 16.78 7.29 -8.95
N HIS A 279 16.50 6.01 -8.82
CA HIS A 279 17.48 4.95 -8.99
C HIS A 279 17.40 4.40 -10.41
N TYR A 280 18.53 3.99 -10.95
CA TYR A 280 18.67 3.39 -12.27
C TYR A 280 19.08 1.93 -12.13
N PRO A 281 18.75 1.06 -13.10
CA PRO A 281 19.26 -0.30 -13.15
C PRO A 281 20.78 -0.33 -13.11
N ARG A 282 21.33 -1.35 -12.49
CA ARG A 282 22.78 -1.58 -12.38
C ARG A 282 23.19 -2.73 -13.29
N THR A 283 24.44 -2.76 -13.70
CA THR A 283 25.05 -3.99 -14.19
C THR A 283 25.29 -4.95 -13.00
N PRO A 284 25.49 -6.27 -13.25
CA PRO A 284 25.85 -7.20 -12.19
C PRO A 284 27.10 -6.77 -11.41
N THR A 285 28.12 -6.23 -12.08
CA THR A 285 29.34 -5.72 -11.43
C THR A 285 29.05 -4.55 -10.48
N GLU A 286 28.24 -3.59 -10.91
CA GLU A 286 27.86 -2.44 -10.09
C GLU A 286 26.99 -2.87 -8.89
N ALA A 287 26.13 -3.85 -9.09
CA ALA A 287 25.32 -4.41 -8.01
C ALA A 287 26.20 -5.14 -6.98
N ALA A 288 27.15 -5.97 -7.44
CA ALA A 288 28.09 -6.66 -6.57
C ALA A 288 28.98 -5.69 -5.78
N ALA A 289 29.31 -4.54 -6.34
CA ALA A 289 30.04 -3.48 -5.64
C ALA A 289 29.19 -2.67 -4.66
N GLY A 290 27.87 -2.97 -4.54
CA GLY A 290 26.96 -2.22 -3.68
C GLY A 290 26.65 -0.80 -4.14
N THR A 291 27.07 -0.41 -5.36
CA THR A 291 26.91 0.95 -5.89
C THR A 291 25.45 1.21 -6.25
N LEU A 292 24.92 2.37 -5.85
CA LEU A 292 23.61 2.86 -6.29
C LEU A 292 23.78 3.89 -7.39
N ILE A 293 23.06 3.71 -8.51
CA ILE A 293 23.12 4.63 -9.65
C ILE A 293 21.95 5.61 -9.53
N THR A 294 22.25 6.85 -9.15
CA THR A 294 21.26 7.93 -8.95
C THR A 294 21.29 9.00 -10.04
N ALA A 295 22.23 8.92 -10.96
CA ALA A 295 22.31 9.77 -12.15
C ALA A 295 22.10 8.89 -13.40
N PRO A 296 21.58 9.45 -14.52
CA PRO A 296 21.44 8.71 -15.76
C PRO A 296 22.76 8.07 -16.18
N PRO A 297 22.81 6.74 -16.35
CA PRO A 297 24.04 6.09 -16.77
C PRO A 297 24.38 6.49 -18.22
N LYS A 298 25.65 6.74 -18.49
CA LYS A 298 26.16 7.01 -19.86
C LYS A 298 26.25 5.72 -20.68
N ARG A 299 25.26 4.84 -20.58
CA ARG A 299 25.24 3.57 -21.27
C ARG A 299 24.38 3.67 -22.52
N GLY A 300 24.90 3.21 -23.64
CA GLY A 300 24.08 2.93 -24.83
C GLY A 300 23.86 4.08 -25.81
N ALA A 301 24.77 5.04 -25.91
CA ALA A 301 24.93 5.78 -27.17
C ALA A 301 25.76 4.89 -28.12
N LYS A 302 25.10 3.98 -28.83
CA LYS A 302 25.60 3.35 -30.03
C LYS A 302 24.64 3.63 -31.17
#